data_fdfce90b14ee75cff34c7c2c913202e2
#
_entry.id   fdfce90b14ee75cff34c7c2c913202e2
#
_cell.length_a   1.000
_cell.length_b   1.000
_cell.length_c   1.000
_cell.angle_alpha   90.00
_cell.angle_beta   90.00
_cell.angle_gamma   90.00
#
_symmetry.space_group_name_H-M   'P 1'
#
loop_
_entity.id
_entity.type
_entity.pdbx_description
1 polymer ?
#
loop_
_entity_poly.entity_id
_entity_poly.type
_entity_poly.pdbx_seq_one_letter_code
_entity_poly.pdbx_strand_id
1 'polypeptide(L)'
;LVFDEYDAGRPDVMFVIQRVLETEGQLTLLDQNMVIRPHPAFRLFATTNTVGLGDTSGLYHGTQQINQGQMDRWNIVVTLNYLSHDDETAIIISKVPDFDTKQGREEVSAMVNLADMSREGFINGDLSTVMSPRTVLSWAQNTLIFDDRDLAFKLSFMNKCDETEHGVIVEYYQRCFGVDLLSDGTETSQGSNFAG
;
A
#
# COMPACT_ATOMS: atom_id res chain seq x y z
N LEU A 1 3.59 -21.14 -9.17
CA LEU A 1 3.86 -20.79 -7.79
C LEU A 1 4.20 -19.31 -7.72
N VAL A 2 3.67 -18.60 -6.72
CA VAL A 2 3.99 -17.19 -6.44
C VAL A 2 4.50 -17.11 -5.00
N PHE A 3 5.63 -16.45 -4.79
CA PHE A 3 6.10 -16.02 -3.49
C PHE A 3 5.78 -14.54 -3.33
N ASP A 4 4.89 -14.23 -2.42
CA ASP A 4 4.59 -12.85 -2.07
C ASP A 4 5.57 -12.37 -1.00
N GLU A 5 6.01 -11.11 -1.11
CA GLU A 5 6.98 -10.48 -0.20
C GLU A 5 8.27 -11.31 -0.04
N TYR A 6 8.87 -11.72 -1.15
CA TYR A 6 10.07 -12.57 -1.17
C TYR A 6 11.24 -11.97 -0.38
N ASP A 7 11.38 -10.66 -0.34
CA ASP A 7 12.39 -9.91 0.41
C ASP A 7 12.13 -9.83 1.93
N ALA A 8 10.92 -10.17 2.39
CA ALA A 8 10.59 -10.31 3.81
C ALA A 8 10.75 -11.76 4.32
N GLY A 9 11.08 -12.70 3.42
CA GLY A 9 11.22 -14.11 3.74
C GLY A 9 12.44 -14.41 4.61
N ARG A 10 12.36 -15.46 5.42
CA ARG A 10 13.48 -15.94 6.21
C ARG A 10 14.62 -16.45 5.29
N PRO A 11 15.88 -16.05 5.53
CA PRO A 11 17.00 -16.43 4.65
C PRO A 11 17.18 -17.94 4.47
N ASP A 12 16.97 -18.72 5.53
CA ASP A 12 17.08 -20.18 5.49
C ASP A 12 16.06 -20.82 4.54
N VAL A 13 14.82 -20.31 4.53
CA VAL A 13 13.78 -20.74 3.60
C VAL A 13 14.11 -20.31 2.17
N MET A 14 14.61 -19.09 2.00
CA MET A 14 14.98 -18.55 0.70
C MET A 14 16.10 -19.37 0.04
N PHE A 15 17.06 -19.90 0.79
CA PHE A 15 18.10 -20.79 0.27
C PHE A 15 17.54 -22.10 -0.31
N VAL A 16 16.49 -22.64 0.27
CA VAL A 16 15.82 -23.85 -0.26
C VAL A 16 15.16 -23.55 -1.59
N ILE A 17 14.50 -22.38 -1.69
CA ILE A 17 13.80 -21.95 -2.89
C ILE A 17 14.76 -21.65 -4.05
N GLN A 18 15.94 -21.11 -3.77
CA GLN A 18 16.96 -20.83 -4.78
C GLN A 18 17.30 -22.03 -5.66
N ARG A 19 17.33 -23.22 -5.08
CA ARG A 19 17.60 -24.46 -5.84
C ARG A 19 16.56 -24.75 -6.90
N VAL A 20 15.33 -24.27 -6.73
CA VAL A 20 14.26 -24.44 -7.73
C VAL A 20 14.44 -23.45 -8.90
N LEU A 21 15.16 -22.34 -8.67
CA LEU A 21 15.46 -21.32 -9.70
C LEU A 21 16.65 -21.66 -10.58
N GLU A 22 17.43 -22.70 -10.24
CA GLU A 22 18.59 -23.13 -11.05
C GLU A 22 18.14 -23.86 -12.34
N THR A 23 19.03 -23.94 -13.32
CA THR A 23 18.75 -24.55 -14.64
C THR A 23 18.26 -26.00 -14.53
N GLU A 24 18.82 -26.77 -13.59
CA GLU A 24 18.37 -28.12 -13.24
C GLU A 24 17.64 -28.09 -11.88
N GLY A 25 16.73 -27.13 -11.73
CA GLY A 25 16.07 -26.84 -10.48
C GLY A 25 15.40 -28.08 -9.86
N GLN A 26 15.66 -28.30 -8.59
CA GLN A 26 15.03 -29.36 -7.80
C GLN A 26 14.86 -28.92 -6.35
N LEU A 27 13.82 -29.40 -5.71
CA LEU A 27 13.60 -29.22 -4.28
C LEU A 27 13.96 -30.52 -3.55
N THR A 28 14.92 -30.45 -2.62
CA THR A 28 15.31 -31.59 -1.80
C THR A 28 14.67 -31.43 -0.42
N LEU A 29 13.81 -32.38 -0.06
CA LEU A 29 13.19 -32.48 1.26
C LEU A 29 14.00 -33.49 2.07
N LEU A 30 14.94 -33.00 2.90
CA LEU A 30 15.87 -33.85 3.65
C LEU A 30 15.14 -34.73 4.65
N ASP A 31 14.14 -34.22 5.33
CA ASP A 31 13.37 -34.95 6.34
C ASP A 31 12.57 -36.10 5.75
N GLN A 32 12.24 -36.03 4.46
CA GLN A 32 11.48 -37.06 3.75
C GLN A 32 12.35 -37.88 2.80
N ASN A 33 13.65 -37.59 2.73
CA ASN A 33 14.59 -38.19 1.80
C ASN A 33 14.04 -38.20 0.34
N MET A 34 13.42 -37.08 -0.05
CA MET A 34 12.73 -36.94 -1.31
C MET A 34 13.28 -35.77 -2.12
N VAL A 35 13.44 -36.01 -3.44
CA VAL A 35 13.81 -34.98 -4.42
C VAL A 35 12.63 -34.75 -5.35
N ILE A 36 12.14 -33.51 -5.36
CA ILE A 36 11.04 -33.07 -6.22
C ILE A 36 11.62 -32.30 -7.39
N ARG A 37 11.30 -32.72 -8.61
CA ARG A 37 11.65 -32.00 -9.84
C ARG A 37 10.43 -31.23 -10.33
N PRO A 38 10.56 -29.93 -10.65
CA PRO A 38 9.46 -29.15 -11.20
C PRO A 38 8.96 -29.74 -12.52
N HIS A 39 7.65 -29.67 -12.74
CA HIS A 39 7.08 -30.02 -14.04
C HIS A 39 7.60 -29.05 -15.13
N PRO A 40 7.77 -29.47 -16.41
CA PRO A 40 8.26 -28.60 -17.50
C PRO A 40 7.46 -27.28 -17.66
N ALA A 41 6.17 -27.30 -17.34
CA ALA A 41 5.32 -26.10 -17.35
C ALA A 41 5.34 -25.32 -16.04
N PHE A 42 6.19 -25.68 -15.06
CA PHE A 42 6.30 -24.92 -13.81
C PHE A 42 6.86 -23.52 -14.10
N ARG A 43 6.27 -22.53 -13.43
CA ARG A 43 6.74 -21.15 -13.43
C ARG A 43 6.73 -20.64 -12.00
N LEU A 44 7.77 -19.90 -11.67
CA LEU A 44 7.93 -19.25 -10.36
C LEU A 44 7.91 -17.73 -10.53
N PHE A 45 7.10 -17.09 -9.73
CA PHE A 45 7.00 -15.64 -9.63
C PHE A 45 7.26 -15.22 -8.19
N ALA A 46 7.77 -14.02 -8.00
CA ALA A 46 7.89 -13.42 -6.69
C ALA A 46 7.51 -11.95 -6.76
N THR A 47 6.97 -11.41 -5.67
CA THR A 47 6.83 -9.97 -5.44
C THR A 47 7.83 -9.53 -4.39
N THR A 48 8.30 -8.30 -4.51
CA THR A 48 9.17 -7.65 -3.53
C THR A 48 8.80 -6.18 -3.41
N ASN A 49 9.01 -5.60 -2.25
CA ASN A 49 8.78 -4.17 -2.03
C ASN A 49 10.05 -3.33 -2.30
N THR A 50 11.23 -3.93 -2.22
CA THR A 50 12.53 -3.21 -2.26
C THR A 50 13.44 -3.66 -3.41
N VAL A 51 12.96 -4.49 -4.33
CA VAL A 51 13.78 -5.13 -5.39
C VAL A 51 15.00 -5.88 -4.79
N GLY A 52 14.90 -6.31 -3.53
CA GLY A 52 15.99 -7.00 -2.84
C GLY A 52 17.15 -6.12 -2.37
N LEU A 53 17.01 -4.80 -2.44
CA LEU A 53 18.05 -3.85 -1.99
C LEU A 53 17.95 -3.53 -0.49
N GLY A 54 16.89 -4.02 0.17
CA GLY A 54 16.55 -3.65 1.54
C GLY A 54 15.84 -2.30 1.60
N ASP A 55 15.29 -1.99 2.76
CA ASP A 55 14.54 -0.75 2.96
C ASP A 55 15.49 0.44 3.15
N THR A 56 15.59 1.29 2.14
CA THR A 56 16.32 2.56 2.19
C THR A 56 15.38 3.75 2.46
N SER A 57 14.07 3.53 2.37
CA SER A 57 13.05 4.59 2.49
C SER A 57 12.40 4.67 3.88
N GLY A 58 12.56 3.63 4.70
CA GLY A 58 11.88 3.51 5.99
C GLY A 58 10.41 3.05 5.88
N LEU A 59 9.90 2.77 4.66
CA LEU A 59 8.51 2.32 4.44
C LEU A 59 8.31 0.82 4.62
N TYR A 60 9.37 0.04 4.43
CA TYR A 60 9.30 -1.42 4.32
C TYR A 60 10.17 -2.11 5.36
N HIS A 61 9.97 -1.72 6.63
CA HIS A 61 10.68 -2.33 7.76
C HIS A 61 10.48 -3.86 7.75
N GLY A 62 11.59 -4.58 7.98
CA GLY A 62 11.59 -6.04 7.97
C GLY A 62 11.97 -6.68 6.64
N THR A 63 12.09 -5.92 5.55
CA THR A 63 12.69 -6.43 4.31
C THR A 63 14.20 -6.59 4.46
N GLN A 64 14.74 -7.62 3.84
CA GLN A 64 16.16 -7.95 3.91
C GLN A 64 16.84 -7.72 2.57
N GLN A 65 18.13 -7.42 2.61
CA GLN A 65 18.92 -7.42 1.39
C GLN A 65 19.07 -8.84 0.85
N ILE A 66 18.65 -9.01 -0.40
CA ILE A 66 18.88 -10.24 -1.14
C ILE A 66 20.28 -10.16 -1.74
N ASN A 67 21.09 -11.19 -1.55
CA ASN A 67 22.45 -11.17 -2.11
C ASN A 67 22.42 -11.25 -3.65
N GLN A 68 23.47 -10.76 -4.29
CA GLN A 68 23.58 -10.70 -5.74
C GLN A 68 23.39 -12.06 -6.42
N GLY A 69 23.94 -13.13 -5.84
CA GLY A 69 23.77 -14.47 -6.40
C GLY A 69 22.33 -15.00 -6.36
N GLN A 70 21.52 -14.50 -5.44
CA GLN A 70 20.08 -14.80 -5.39
C GLN A 70 19.33 -14.01 -6.47
N MET A 71 19.69 -12.73 -6.64
CA MET A 71 19.08 -11.89 -7.67
C MET A 71 19.38 -12.39 -9.10
N ASP A 72 20.58 -12.86 -9.36
CA ASP A 72 21.02 -13.36 -10.67
C ASP A 72 20.21 -14.59 -11.14
N ARG A 73 19.52 -15.27 -10.23
CA ARG A 73 18.67 -16.42 -10.56
C ARG A 73 17.29 -16.01 -11.09
N TRP A 74 16.90 -14.75 -10.91
CA TRP A 74 15.66 -14.21 -11.47
C TRP A 74 15.92 -13.67 -12.87
N ASN A 75 15.46 -14.42 -13.89
CA ASN A 75 15.74 -14.08 -15.28
C ASN A 75 15.03 -12.82 -15.77
N ILE A 76 13.93 -12.44 -15.12
CA ILE A 76 13.12 -11.28 -15.46
C ILE A 76 12.75 -10.55 -14.17
N VAL A 77 13.12 -9.28 -14.09
CA VAL A 77 12.73 -8.38 -13.01
C VAL A 77 12.00 -7.20 -13.63
N VAL A 78 10.79 -6.93 -13.15
CA VAL A 78 9.94 -5.84 -13.64
C VAL A 78 9.57 -4.95 -12.46
N THR A 79 9.78 -3.65 -12.62
CA THR A 79 9.32 -2.65 -11.64
C THR A 79 7.88 -2.26 -11.97
N LEU A 80 7.01 -2.31 -10.96
CA LEU A 80 5.64 -1.82 -11.04
C LEU A 80 5.53 -0.51 -10.27
N ASN A 81 4.99 0.50 -10.90
CA ASN A 81 4.67 1.78 -10.29
C ASN A 81 3.17 1.87 -9.99
N TYR A 82 2.74 2.97 -9.40
CA TYR A 82 1.33 3.29 -9.25
C TYR A 82 0.65 3.33 -10.63
N LEU A 83 -0.64 3.05 -10.61
CA LEU A 83 -1.49 3.12 -11.81
C LEU A 83 -1.62 4.57 -12.29
N SER A 84 -2.07 4.76 -13.54
CA SER A 84 -2.49 6.07 -13.99
C SER A 84 -3.71 6.52 -13.19
N HIS A 85 -3.90 7.84 -13.08
CA HIS A 85 -5.06 8.43 -12.40
C HIS A 85 -6.39 7.86 -12.90
N ASP A 86 -6.54 7.75 -14.23
CA ASP A 86 -7.77 7.25 -14.85
C ASP A 86 -8.01 5.76 -14.57
N ASP A 87 -6.94 4.95 -14.61
CA ASP A 87 -7.04 3.52 -14.31
C ASP A 87 -7.39 3.28 -12.84
N GLU A 88 -6.75 4.03 -11.92
CA GLU A 88 -7.03 3.91 -10.49
C GLU A 88 -8.47 4.34 -10.18
N THR A 89 -8.93 5.45 -10.74
CA THR A 89 -10.32 5.92 -10.64
C THR A 89 -11.30 4.85 -11.15
N ALA A 90 -11.03 4.27 -12.33
CA ALA A 90 -11.89 3.23 -12.90
C ALA A 90 -11.94 1.97 -12.02
N ILE A 91 -10.82 1.57 -11.42
CA ILE A 91 -10.77 0.43 -10.49
C ILE A 91 -11.58 0.71 -9.23
N ILE A 92 -11.44 1.89 -8.61
CA ILE A 92 -12.21 2.26 -7.42
C ILE A 92 -13.71 2.21 -7.70
N ILE A 93 -14.17 2.82 -8.80
CA ILE A 93 -15.58 2.80 -9.20
C ILE A 93 -16.07 1.36 -9.48
N SER A 94 -15.27 0.54 -10.14
CA SER A 94 -15.60 -0.87 -10.38
C SER A 94 -15.78 -1.66 -9.09
N LYS A 95 -15.03 -1.31 -8.03
CA LYS A 95 -15.09 -1.97 -6.71
C LYS A 95 -16.17 -1.40 -5.80
N VAL A 96 -16.55 -0.14 -6.02
CA VAL A 96 -17.58 0.58 -5.24
C VAL A 96 -18.57 1.21 -6.22
N PRO A 97 -19.50 0.41 -6.79
CA PRO A 97 -20.43 0.86 -7.85
C PRO A 97 -21.35 2.00 -7.45
N ASP A 98 -21.55 2.24 -6.16
CA ASP A 98 -22.35 3.37 -5.65
C ASP A 98 -21.81 4.71 -6.13
N PHE A 99 -20.52 4.81 -6.41
CA PHE A 99 -19.87 5.99 -7.03
C PHE A 99 -20.00 6.02 -8.56
N ASP A 100 -20.67 5.08 -9.21
CA ASP A 100 -20.86 5.09 -10.67
C ASP A 100 -21.97 6.06 -11.10
N THR A 101 -21.89 7.27 -10.64
CA THR A 101 -22.68 8.43 -11.03
C THR A 101 -21.75 9.55 -11.46
N LYS A 102 -22.25 10.57 -12.15
CA LYS A 102 -21.41 11.71 -12.56
C LYS A 102 -20.72 12.34 -11.36
N GLN A 103 -21.47 12.63 -10.31
CA GLN A 103 -20.92 13.24 -9.07
C GLN A 103 -19.97 12.30 -8.35
N GLY A 104 -20.32 11.01 -8.23
CA GLY A 104 -19.48 10.02 -7.58
C GLY A 104 -18.15 9.81 -8.30
N ARG A 105 -18.13 9.82 -9.64
CA ARG A 105 -16.90 9.75 -10.43
C ARG A 105 -16.00 10.97 -10.21
N GLU A 106 -16.57 12.17 -10.12
CA GLU A 106 -15.84 13.41 -9.79
C GLU A 106 -15.24 13.31 -8.37
N GLU A 107 -15.99 12.76 -7.42
CA GLU A 107 -15.53 12.56 -6.05
C GLU A 107 -14.39 11.53 -5.95
N VAL A 108 -14.51 10.37 -6.58
CA VAL A 108 -13.43 9.37 -6.63
C VAL A 108 -12.19 9.94 -7.34
N SER A 109 -12.36 10.69 -8.42
CA SER A 109 -11.25 11.36 -9.08
C SER A 109 -10.53 12.35 -8.13
N ALA A 110 -11.26 13.09 -7.29
CA ALA A 110 -10.66 13.95 -6.27
C ALA A 110 -9.92 13.15 -5.17
N MET A 111 -10.45 11.98 -4.79
CA MET A 111 -9.76 11.08 -3.85
C MET A 111 -8.44 10.56 -4.43
N VAL A 112 -8.42 10.18 -5.71
CA VAL A 112 -7.20 9.74 -6.39
C VAL A 112 -6.21 10.89 -6.57
N ASN A 113 -6.67 12.11 -6.87
CA ASN A 113 -5.82 13.30 -6.91
C ASN A 113 -5.09 13.53 -5.57
N LEU A 114 -5.78 13.38 -4.45
CA LEU A 114 -5.17 13.51 -3.13
C LEU A 114 -4.12 12.41 -2.91
N ALA A 115 -4.39 11.19 -3.35
CA ALA A 115 -3.42 10.10 -3.30
C ALA A 115 -2.17 10.42 -4.12
N ASP A 116 -2.33 10.96 -5.34
CA ASP A 116 -1.21 11.37 -6.18
C ASP A 116 -0.38 12.48 -5.53
N MET A 117 -1.03 13.49 -4.93
CA MET A 117 -0.34 14.53 -4.15
C MET A 117 0.43 13.95 -2.94
N SER A 118 -0.14 12.96 -2.23
CA SER A 118 0.56 12.32 -1.11
C SER A 118 1.79 11.53 -1.57
N ARG A 119 1.75 10.91 -2.74
CA ARG A 119 2.87 10.18 -3.37
C ARG A 119 3.98 11.13 -3.79
N GLU A 120 3.61 12.27 -4.38
CA GLU A 120 4.56 13.34 -4.73
C GLU A 120 5.18 13.97 -3.48
N GLY A 121 4.38 14.27 -2.45
CA GLY A 121 4.84 14.77 -1.17
C GLY A 121 5.82 13.83 -0.48
N PHE A 122 5.58 12.52 -0.57
CA PHE A 122 6.53 11.51 -0.07
C PHE A 122 7.87 11.54 -0.84
N ILE A 123 7.82 11.60 -2.18
CA ILE A 123 9.03 11.67 -3.01
C ILE A 123 9.84 12.93 -2.69
N ASN A 124 9.16 14.04 -2.41
CA ASN A 124 9.79 15.33 -2.09
C ASN A 124 10.26 15.41 -0.62
N GLY A 125 9.86 14.47 0.23
CA GLY A 125 10.20 14.46 1.65
C GLY A 125 9.28 15.31 2.53
N ASP A 126 8.13 15.75 2.01
CA ASP A 126 7.11 16.51 2.75
C ASP A 126 6.24 15.61 3.62
N LEU A 127 6.13 14.33 3.25
CA LEU A 127 5.37 13.30 3.97
C LEU A 127 6.23 12.05 4.16
N SER A 128 6.04 11.37 5.27
CA SER A 128 6.62 10.03 5.54
C SER A 128 5.68 8.88 5.19
N THR A 129 4.42 9.20 4.94
CA THR A 129 3.35 8.23 4.64
C THR A 129 2.77 8.47 3.26
N VAL A 130 2.51 7.38 2.52
CA VAL A 130 1.89 7.44 1.18
C VAL A 130 0.49 6.83 1.19
N MET A 131 -0.39 7.40 0.38
CA MET A 131 -1.70 6.82 0.13
C MET A 131 -1.62 5.82 -1.02
N SER A 132 -1.77 4.53 -0.70
CA SER A 132 -1.84 3.47 -1.70
C SER A 132 -3.23 3.38 -2.34
N PRO A 133 -3.37 2.72 -3.51
CA PRO A 133 -4.70 2.46 -4.10
C PRO A 133 -5.63 1.70 -3.16
N ARG A 134 -5.09 0.83 -2.31
CA ARG A 134 -5.87 0.14 -1.26
C ARG A 134 -6.44 1.11 -0.24
N THR A 135 -5.69 2.15 0.12
CA THR A 135 -6.15 3.18 1.05
C THR A 135 -7.26 4.01 0.44
N VAL A 136 -7.15 4.40 -0.86
CA VAL A 136 -8.22 5.11 -1.58
C VAL A 136 -9.49 4.26 -1.64
N LEU A 137 -9.37 2.97 -1.96
CA LEU A 137 -10.52 2.05 -1.97
C LEU A 137 -11.18 1.96 -0.59
N SER A 138 -10.39 1.83 0.48
CA SER A 138 -10.91 1.80 1.84
C SER A 138 -11.60 3.10 2.22
N TRP A 139 -11.04 4.25 1.81
CA TRP A 139 -11.67 5.55 2.02
C TRP A 139 -13.02 5.64 1.31
N ALA A 140 -13.11 5.27 0.03
CA ALA A 140 -14.36 5.26 -0.70
C ALA A 140 -15.42 4.35 -0.05
N GLN A 141 -15.04 3.15 0.39
CA GLN A 141 -15.93 2.23 1.10
C GLN A 141 -16.40 2.80 2.44
N ASN A 142 -15.48 3.38 3.22
CA ASN A 142 -15.81 3.98 4.51
C ASN A 142 -16.68 5.22 4.37
N THR A 143 -16.56 5.99 3.28
CA THR A 143 -17.46 7.11 2.97
C THR A 143 -18.92 6.64 2.89
N LEU A 144 -19.19 5.49 2.26
CA LEU A 144 -20.53 4.92 2.21
C LEU A 144 -20.99 4.38 3.56
N ILE A 145 -20.08 3.81 4.36
CA ILE A 145 -20.43 3.23 5.67
C ILE A 145 -20.81 4.33 6.67
N PHE A 146 -20.05 5.42 6.67
CA PHE A 146 -20.25 6.51 7.65
C PHE A 146 -21.18 7.63 7.14
N ASP A 147 -21.49 7.62 5.84
CA ASP A 147 -22.18 8.71 5.15
C ASP A 147 -21.47 10.07 5.37
N ASP A 148 -20.15 10.00 5.54
CA ASP A 148 -19.28 11.16 5.85
C ASP A 148 -17.89 10.91 5.26
N ARG A 149 -17.57 11.65 4.19
CA ARG A 149 -16.29 11.56 3.48
C ARG A 149 -15.12 12.03 4.35
N ASP A 150 -15.33 13.08 5.14
CA ASP A 150 -14.30 13.75 5.92
C ASP A 150 -13.89 12.86 7.10
N LEU A 151 -14.86 12.28 7.80
CA LEU A 151 -14.63 11.26 8.82
C LEU A 151 -13.95 10.03 8.22
N ALA A 152 -14.44 9.53 7.10
CA ALA A 152 -13.86 8.39 6.40
C ALA A 152 -12.40 8.63 6.01
N PHE A 153 -12.05 9.83 5.54
CA PHE A 153 -10.68 10.23 5.23
C PHE A 153 -9.78 10.19 6.47
N LYS A 154 -10.22 10.84 7.57
CA LYS A 154 -9.47 10.85 8.84
C LYS A 154 -9.16 9.42 9.30
N LEU A 155 -10.17 8.55 9.31
CA LEU A 155 -10.02 7.17 9.78
C LEU A 155 -9.22 6.28 8.82
N SER A 156 -9.31 6.52 7.51
CA SER A 156 -8.64 5.69 6.51
C SER A 156 -7.17 6.07 6.29
N PHE A 157 -6.83 7.34 6.42
CA PHE A 157 -5.49 7.84 6.09
C PHE A 157 -4.89 8.77 7.16
N MET A 158 -5.52 9.91 7.47
CA MET A 158 -4.91 10.97 8.28
C MET A 158 -4.42 10.47 9.64
N ASN A 159 -5.18 9.63 10.33
CA ASN A 159 -4.81 9.06 11.63
C ASN A 159 -3.62 8.05 11.57
N LYS A 160 -3.14 7.72 10.38
CA LYS A 160 -1.94 6.89 10.19
C LYS A 160 -0.69 7.72 9.95
N CYS A 161 -0.84 9.02 9.73
CA CYS A 161 0.24 9.94 9.45
C CYS A 161 0.77 10.58 10.74
N ASP A 162 2.01 11.05 10.70
CA ASP A 162 2.57 11.81 11.82
C ASP A 162 1.79 13.12 12.03
N GLU A 163 1.58 13.51 13.28
CA GLU A 163 0.83 14.72 13.61
C GLU A 163 1.45 15.99 13.01
N THR A 164 2.77 16.00 12.83
CA THR A 164 3.49 17.13 12.21
C THR A 164 3.16 17.29 10.71
N GLU A 165 2.68 16.24 10.06
CA GLU A 165 2.31 16.21 8.65
C GLU A 165 0.84 16.59 8.40
N HIS A 166 0.01 16.61 9.45
CA HIS A 166 -1.42 16.88 9.33
C HIS A 166 -1.73 18.20 8.63
N GLY A 167 -0.89 19.24 8.84
CA GLY A 167 -1.06 20.54 8.16
C GLY A 167 -0.97 20.42 6.64
N VAL A 168 0.01 19.67 6.13
CA VAL A 168 0.20 19.41 4.68
C VAL A 168 -0.95 18.59 4.13
N ILE A 169 -1.39 17.58 4.88
CA ILE A 169 -2.49 16.69 4.47
C ILE A 169 -3.82 17.46 4.38
N VAL A 170 -4.08 18.33 5.33
CA VAL A 170 -5.28 19.21 5.31
C VAL A 170 -5.23 20.14 4.09
N GLU A 171 -4.07 20.71 3.76
CA GLU A 171 -3.92 21.54 2.58
C GLU A 171 -4.19 20.74 1.28
N TYR A 172 -3.68 19.51 1.17
CA TYR A 172 -3.98 18.64 0.02
C TYR A 172 -5.47 18.32 -0.08
N TYR A 173 -6.11 18.05 1.06
CA TYR A 173 -7.55 17.82 1.11
C TYR A 173 -8.35 19.02 0.63
N GLN A 174 -8.02 20.21 1.12
CA GLN A 174 -8.66 21.45 0.73
C GLN A 174 -8.51 21.74 -0.77
N ARG A 175 -7.33 21.46 -1.34
CA ARG A 175 -7.08 21.64 -2.78
C ARG A 175 -7.93 20.69 -3.63
N CYS A 176 -8.17 19.45 -3.18
CA CYS A 176 -8.92 18.47 -3.92
C CYS A 176 -10.43 18.62 -3.80
N PHE A 177 -10.92 19.04 -2.64
CA PHE A 177 -12.35 19.08 -2.33
C PHE A 177 -12.92 20.49 -2.14
N GLY A 178 -12.08 21.51 -2.05
CA GLY A 178 -12.50 22.90 -1.89
C GLY A 178 -13.12 23.22 -0.53
N VAL A 179 -13.00 22.32 0.46
CA VAL A 179 -13.53 22.45 1.80
C VAL A 179 -12.44 22.20 2.83
N ASP A 180 -12.53 22.88 3.98
CA ASP A 180 -11.64 22.59 5.09
C ASP A 180 -12.06 21.29 5.74
N LEU A 181 -11.08 20.44 6.02
CA LEU A 181 -11.30 19.24 6.79
C LEU A 181 -11.67 19.66 8.22
N LEU A 182 -12.92 19.40 8.64
CA LEU A 182 -13.44 19.83 9.94
C LEU A 182 -12.48 19.36 11.04
N SER A 183 -11.98 20.34 11.82
CA SER A 183 -11.26 20.03 13.06
C SER A 183 -12.23 19.29 13.96
N ASP A 184 -11.77 18.20 14.59
CA ASP A 184 -12.55 17.54 15.63
C ASP A 184 -12.98 18.60 16.62
N GLY A 185 -14.29 18.80 16.72
CA GLY A 185 -14.86 19.73 17.69
C GLY A 185 -14.45 19.26 19.08
N THR A 186 -13.40 19.82 19.62
CA THR A 186 -13.18 19.86 21.06
C THR A 186 -14.29 20.74 21.64
N GLU A 187 -15.51 20.15 21.73
CA GLU A 187 -16.44 20.66 22.74
C GLU A 187 -15.80 20.38 24.09
N THR A 188 -15.08 21.37 24.58
CA THR A 188 -14.82 21.49 26.00
C THR A 188 -16.17 21.51 26.71
N SER A 189 -16.60 20.32 27.16
CA SER A 189 -17.69 20.23 28.13
C SER A 189 -17.25 21.02 29.36
N GLN A 190 -17.72 22.23 29.44
CA GLN A 190 -17.66 23.00 30.67
C GLN A 190 -18.29 22.16 31.78
N GLY A 191 -17.49 21.89 32.80
CA GLY A 191 -17.91 21.17 33.96
C GLY A 191 -19.16 21.76 34.57
N SER A 192 -20.24 21.02 34.60
CA SER A 192 -21.35 21.30 35.51
C SER A 192 -20.89 20.92 36.92
N ASN A 193 -20.66 21.94 37.75
CA ASN A 193 -20.57 21.85 39.19
C ASN A 193 -21.79 21.10 39.74
N PHE A 194 -21.62 19.93 40.24
CA PHE A 194 -22.52 19.36 41.23
C PHE A 194 -21.98 19.74 42.62
N ALA A 195 -22.51 20.82 43.16
CA ALA A 195 -22.56 21.07 44.60
C ALA A 195 -23.93 20.60 45.09
N GLY A 196 -23.96 19.72 46.08
CA GLY A 196 -25.13 19.20 46.72
C GLY A 196 -24.78 18.00 47.61
#